data_7281d1f4ba9a92335fc4640ff2fd0727
#
_entry.id   7281d1f4ba9a92335fc4640ff2fd0727
#
_cell.length_a   1.000
_cell.length_b   1.000
_cell.length_c   1.000
_cell.angle_alpha   90.00
_cell.angle_beta   90.00
_cell.angle_gamma   90.00
#
_symmetry.space_group_name_H-M   'P 1'
#
loop_
_entity.id
_entity.type
_entity.pdbx_description
1 polymer ?
#
loop_
_entity_poly.entity_id
_entity_poly.type
_entity_poly.pdbx_seq_one_letter_code
_entity_poly.pdbx_strand_id
1 'polypeptide(L)'
;MGLVYADVELLNGGDIEMVRRNFMGEEEVKRIHLNVLVDTGSYMLCINESIQEQLQLPVVDYKKAQTADNRIIDCPVVDQVQLRFKNRQWSGRAMVLPGDAEPLLGAIPMEEMDVLIHPLRNELMVNPEHPYYAQLKVK
;
A
#
# COMPACT_ATOMS: atom_id res chain seq x y z
N MET A 1 -20.43 -3.40 11.37
CA MET A 1 -19.25 -2.54 11.19
C MET A 1 -19.14 -2.12 9.72
N GLY A 2 -18.98 -0.85 9.46
CA GLY A 2 -18.88 -0.35 8.09
C GLY A 2 -17.53 -0.55 7.46
N LEU A 3 -17.44 -0.30 6.17
CA LEU A 3 -16.18 -0.31 5.45
C LEU A 3 -15.33 0.88 5.85
N VAL A 4 -14.03 0.70 5.86
CA VAL A 4 -13.06 1.74 6.20
C VAL A 4 -12.20 2.01 4.99
N TYR A 5 -12.14 3.28 4.58
CA TYR A 5 -11.29 3.72 3.46
C TYR A 5 -10.26 4.71 3.98
N ALA A 6 -9.13 4.73 3.34
CA ALA A 6 -8.07 5.66 3.70
C ALA A 6 -7.54 6.36 2.45
N ASP A 7 -7.30 7.66 2.58
CA ASP A 7 -6.62 8.43 1.54
C ASP A 7 -5.12 8.19 1.66
N VAL A 8 -4.54 7.67 0.61
CA VAL A 8 -3.10 7.38 0.57
C VAL A 8 -2.50 7.89 -0.73
N GLU A 9 -1.20 8.04 -0.72
CA GLU A 9 -0.43 8.29 -1.92
C GLU A 9 0.46 7.08 -2.18
N LEU A 10 0.42 6.56 -3.41
CA LEU A 10 1.33 5.51 -3.85
C LEU A 10 2.33 6.11 -4.82
N LEU A 11 3.59 5.72 -4.68
CA LEU A 11 4.68 6.25 -5.49
C LEU A 11 5.55 5.10 -5.98
N ASN A 12 6.19 5.34 -7.13
CA ASN A 12 7.21 4.42 -7.63
C ASN A 12 8.50 4.66 -6.82
N GLY A 13 8.85 3.73 -5.95
CA GLY A 13 10.00 3.85 -5.08
C GLY A 13 11.33 3.84 -5.83
N GLY A 14 11.37 3.18 -6.99
CA GLY A 14 12.53 3.24 -7.86
C GLY A 14 12.81 4.65 -8.36
N ASP A 15 11.74 5.37 -8.73
CA ASP A 15 11.87 6.78 -9.14
C ASP A 15 12.39 7.64 -7.98
N ILE A 16 11.88 7.39 -6.77
CA ILE A 16 12.34 8.13 -5.58
C ILE A 16 13.82 7.91 -5.37
N GLU A 17 14.31 6.68 -5.54
CA GLU A 17 15.73 6.39 -5.42
C GLU A 17 16.55 7.10 -6.50
N MET A 18 16.03 7.19 -7.71
CA MET A 18 16.68 7.90 -8.79
C MET A 18 16.80 9.41 -8.50
N VAL A 19 15.77 9.98 -7.87
CA VAL A 19 15.82 11.38 -7.42
C VAL A 19 16.91 11.54 -6.35
N ARG A 20 16.96 10.61 -5.39
CA ARG A 20 17.96 10.66 -4.33
C ARG A 20 19.37 10.61 -4.89
N ARG A 21 19.57 9.88 -5.99
CA ARG A 21 20.88 9.74 -6.65
C ARG A 21 21.14 10.82 -7.70
N ASN A 22 20.26 11.79 -7.83
CA ASN A 22 20.35 12.90 -8.78
C ASN A 22 20.30 12.47 -10.26
N PHE A 23 19.62 11.36 -10.55
CA PHE A 23 19.39 10.91 -11.93
C PHE A 23 18.02 11.32 -12.47
N MET A 24 17.19 11.91 -11.63
CA MET A 24 15.81 12.22 -12.00
C MET A 24 15.35 13.43 -11.18
N GLY A 25 14.48 14.25 -11.74
CA GLY A 25 13.85 15.34 -11.01
C GLY A 25 12.66 14.86 -10.21
N GLU A 26 12.37 15.53 -9.11
CA GLU A 26 11.24 15.17 -8.23
C GLU A 26 9.92 15.15 -9.00
N GLU A 27 9.76 16.04 -9.98
CA GLU A 27 8.54 16.14 -10.76
C GLU A 27 8.32 14.95 -11.70
N GLU A 28 9.35 14.11 -11.90
CA GLU A 28 9.25 12.94 -12.77
C GLU A 28 8.82 11.69 -12.01
N VAL A 29 8.74 11.75 -10.69
CA VAL A 29 8.34 10.59 -9.87
C VAL A 29 6.88 10.24 -10.17
N LYS A 30 6.65 9.00 -10.56
CA LYS A 30 5.29 8.53 -10.80
C LYS A 30 4.59 8.32 -9.47
N ARG A 31 3.41 8.90 -9.35
CA ARG A 31 2.62 8.85 -8.12
C ARG A 31 1.13 8.92 -8.43
N ILE A 32 0.34 8.40 -7.52
CA ILE A 32 -1.11 8.44 -7.62
C ILE A 32 -1.68 8.61 -6.23
N HIS A 33 -2.68 9.47 -6.13
CA HIS A 33 -3.44 9.68 -4.90
C HIS A 33 -4.75 8.94 -5.01
N LEU A 34 -5.08 8.11 -4.05
CA LEU A 34 -6.28 7.27 -4.14
C LEU A 34 -6.80 6.88 -2.77
N ASN A 35 -8.05 6.38 -2.77
CA ASN A 35 -8.63 5.73 -1.61
C ASN A 35 -8.38 4.23 -1.70
N VAL A 36 -7.96 3.63 -0.61
CA VAL A 36 -7.83 2.18 -0.49
C VAL A 36 -8.80 1.67 0.55
N LEU A 37 -9.31 0.46 0.34
CA LEU A 37 -10.10 -0.20 1.36
C LEU A 37 -9.15 -0.78 2.40
N VAL A 38 -9.38 -0.43 3.65
CA VAL A 38 -8.59 -0.95 4.77
C VAL A 38 -9.17 -2.32 5.13
N ASP A 39 -8.39 -3.36 4.87
CA ASP A 39 -8.86 -4.75 5.02
C ASP A 39 -7.85 -5.54 5.85
N THR A 40 -8.15 -5.69 7.14
CA THR A 40 -7.30 -6.43 8.07
C THR A 40 -7.28 -7.93 7.79
N GLY A 41 -8.20 -8.42 6.98
CA GLY A 41 -8.20 -9.81 6.50
C GLY A 41 -7.24 -10.04 5.35
N SER A 42 -6.77 -8.98 4.71
CA SER A 42 -5.76 -9.05 3.67
C SER A 42 -4.37 -8.94 4.32
N TYR A 43 -3.41 -9.67 3.78
CA TYR A 43 -2.06 -9.69 4.32
C TYR A 43 -1.22 -8.52 3.79
N MET A 44 -1.24 -8.34 2.48
CA MET A 44 -0.38 -7.42 1.76
C MET A 44 -1.16 -6.18 1.32
N LEU A 45 -0.43 -5.20 0.84
CA LEU A 45 -1.01 -4.18 -0.01
C LEU A 45 -1.39 -4.85 -1.34
N CYS A 46 -2.61 -4.61 -1.80
CA CYS A 46 -3.07 -5.09 -3.10
C CYS A 46 -3.45 -3.89 -3.96
N ILE A 47 -2.94 -3.86 -5.16
CA ILE A 47 -3.29 -2.84 -6.15
C ILE A 47 -3.96 -3.55 -7.33
N ASN A 48 -4.43 -2.80 -8.29
CA ASN A 48 -5.01 -3.39 -9.50
C ASN A 48 -4.11 -3.13 -10.71
N GLU A 49 -4.49 -3.70 -11.86
CA GLU A 49 -3.68 -3.58 -13.07
C GLU A 49 -3.52 -2.13 -13.53
N SER A 50 -4.56 -1.31 -13.37
CA SER A 50 -4.51 0.09 -13.76
C SER A 50 -3.48 0.88 -12.95
N ILE A 51 -3.46 0.65 -11.64
CA ILE A 51 -2.50 1.32 -10.75
C ILE A 51 -1.08 0.87 -11.09
N GLN A 52 -0.89 -0.42 -11.29
CA GLN A 52 0.41 -0.97 -11.63
C GLN A 52 0.95 -0.35 -12.92
N GLU A 53 0.09 -0.21 -13.91
CA GLU A 53 0.46 0.39 -15.19
C GLU A 53 0.81 1.87 -15.06
N GLN A 54 0.00 2.63 -14.32
CA GLN A 54 0.25 4.06 -14.11
C GLN A 54 1.56 4.32 -13.39
N LEU A 55 1.89 3.49 -12.41
CA LEU A 55 3.12 3.64 -11.63
C LEU A 55 4.31 2.92 -12.27
N GLN A 56 4.07 2.10 -13.29
CA GLN A 56 5.11 1.33 -13.98
C GLN A 56 5.99 0.55 -13.01
N LEU A 57 5.34 -0.15 -12.09
CA LEU A 57 6.05 -0.93 -11.08
C LEU A 57 6.55 -2.24 -11.68
N PRO A 58 7.78 -2.66 -11.35
CA PRO A 58 8.33 -3.89 -11.92
C PRO A 58 7.71 -5.13 -11.30
N VAL A 59 7.35 -6.10 -12.14
CA VAL A 59 6.90 -7.40 -11.67
C VAL A 59 8.13 -8.23 -11.33
N VAL A 60 8.19 -8.70 -10.09
CA VAL A 60 9.36 -9.44 -9.59
C VAL A 60 9.02 -10.86 -9.15
N ASP A 61 7.74 -11.19 -9.03
CA ASP A 61 7.31 -12.49 -8.54
C ASP A 61 5.86 -12.74 -8.94
N TYR A 62 5.37 -13.94 -8.68
CA TYR A 62 3.96 -14.30 -8.83
C TYR A 62 3.54 -15.08 -7.60
N LYS A 63 2.34 -14.83 -7.12
CA LYS A 63 1.77 -15.54 -5.99
C LYS A 63 0.34 -15.94 -6.32
N LYS A 64 -0.11 -17.00 -5.68
CA LYS A 64 -1.51 -17.38 -5.75
C LYS A 64 -2.29 -16.68 -4.65
N ALA A 65 -3.40 -16.07 -5.02
CA ALA A 65 -4.29 -15.42 -4.07
C ALA A 65 -5.60 -16.20 -4.01
N GLN A 66 -6.09 -16.43 -2.80
CA GLN A 66 -7.39 -17.03 -2.60
C GLN A 66 -8.41 -15.92 -2.40
N THR A 67 -9.39 -15.88 -3.29
CA THR A 67 -10.44 -14.86 -3.23
C THR A 67 -11.52 -15.24 -2.21
N ALA A 68 -12.41 -14.31 -1.91
CA ALA A 68 -13.47 -14.53 -0.93
C ALA A 68 -14.42 -15.67 -1.32
N ASP A 69 -14.55 -15.94 -2.62
CA ASP A 69 -15.38 -17.05 -3.12
C ASP A 69 -14.59 -18.34 -3.31
N ASN A 70 -13.43 -18.45 -2.65
CA ASN A 70 -12.55 -19.62 -2.63
C ASN A 70 -11.90 -19.97 -3.97
N ARG A 71 -11.92 -19.06 -4.93
CA ARG A 71 -11.14 -19.25 -6.16
C ARG A 71 -9.68 -18.91 -5.89
N ILE A 72 -8.79 -19.60 -6.61
CA ILE A 72 -7.36 -19.33 -6.54
C ILE A 72 -6.96 -18.71 -7.86
N ILE A 73 -6.36 -17.53 -7.79
CA ILE A 73 -5.90 -16.79 -8.96
C ILE A 73 -4.41 -16.52 -8.85
N ASP A 74 -3.74 -16.45 -10.00
CA ASP A 74 -2.34 -16.07 -10.03
C ASP A 74 -2.24 -14.56 -10.12
N CYS A 75 -1.46 -13.97 -9.23
CA CYS A 75 -1.29 -12.53 -9.18
C CYS A 75 0.17 -12.15 -9.33
N PRO A 76 0.49 -11.21 -10.22
CA PRO A 76 1.83 -10.62 -10.23
C PRO A 76 2.12 -9.95 -8.89
N VAL A 77 3.37 -9.98 -8.49
CA VAL A 77 3.86 -9.23 -7.33
C VAL A 77 4.83 -8.19 -7.86
N VAL A 78 4.58 -6.94 -7.52
CA VAL A 78 5.43 -5.82 -7.90
C VAL A 78 6.24 -5.36 -6.71
N ASP A 79 7.38 -4.73 -6.98
CA ASP A 79 8.27 -4.24 -5.95
C ASP A 79 8.40 -2.72 -6.05
N GLN A 80 9.08 -2.13 -5.08
CA GLN A 80 9.37 -0.71 -5.07
C GLN A 80 8.11 0.15 -4.96
N VAL A 81 7.11 -0.32 -4.23
CA VAL A 81 5.93 0.49 -3.95
C VAL A 81 6.19 1.29 -2.69
N GLN A 82 6.05 2.60 -2.76
CA GLN A 82 6.05 3.42 -1.56
C GLN A 82 4.63 3.94 -1.31
N LEU A 83 4.18 3.83 -0.08
CA LEU A 83 2.87 4.31 0.35
C LEU A 83 3.06 5.36 1.42
N ARG A 84 2.34 6.47 1.29
CA ARG A 84 2.34 7.55 2.29
C ARG A 84 0.93 7.77 2.82
N PHE A 85 0.83 7.77 4.12
CA PHE A 85 -0.41 8.08 4.82
C PHE A 85 -0.08 9.04 5.94
N LYS A 86 -0.53 10.30 5.81
CA LYS A 86 -0.21 11.36 6.77
C LYS A 86 1.30 11.43 7.02
N ASN A 87 1.75 11.33 8.27
CA ASN A 87 3.19 11.36 8.58
C ASN A 87 3.82 9.97 8.64
N ARG A 88 3.14 8.97 8.07
CA ARG A 88 3.64 7.60 8.00
C ARG A 88 4.00 7.26 6.56
N GLN A 89 4.97 6.37 6.41
CA GLN A 89 5.26 5.82 5.10
C GLN A 89 5.64 4.34 5.23
N TRP A 90 5.41 3.64 4.15
CA TRP A 90 5.70 2.21 4.05
C TRP A 90 6.25 1.95 2.66
N SER A 91 7.14 0.99 2.54
CA SER A 91 7.61 0.54 1.23
C SER A 91 7.73 -0.97 1.23
N GLY A 92 7.50 -1.55 0.06
CA GLY A 92 7.55 -2.99 -0.07
C GLY A 92 6.91 -3.47 -1.34
N ARG A 93 6.48 -4.73 -1.31
CA ARG A 93 5.85 -5.40 -2.43
C ARG A 93 4.34 -5.35 -2.32
N ALA A 94 3.69 -5.36 -3.48
CA ALA A 94 2.23 -5.39 -3.56
C ALA A 94 1.80 -6.46 -4.54
N MET A 95 0.63 -7.06 -4.28
CA MET A 95 0.00 -7.96 -5.23
C MET A 95 -0.84 -7.17 -6.21
N VAL A 96 -0.85 -7.59 -7.46
CA VAL A 96 -1.65 -6.96 -8.51
C VAL A 96 -2.89 -7.81 -8.75
N LEU A 97 -4.04 -7.28 -8.37
CA LEU A 97 -5.32 -7.93 -8.60
C LEU A 97 -5.80 -7.66 -10.04
N PRO A 98 -6.58 -8.57 -10.63
CA PRO A 98 -7.03 -8.40 -12.01
C PRO A 98 -7.93 -7.18 -12.20
N GLY A 99 -7.83 -6.58 -13.38
CA GLY A 99 -8.73 -5.53 -13.84
C GLY A 99 -8.74 -4.31 -12.94
N ASP A 100 -9.93 -3.87 -12.60
CA ASP A 100 -10.17 -2.68 -11.78
C ASP A 100 -10.57 -3.04 -10.35
N ALA A 101 -10.09 -4.17 -9.84
CA ALA A 101 -10.38 -4.58 -8.47
C ALA A 101 -10.02 -3.46 -7.49
N GLU A 102 -10.78 -3.37 -6.42
CA GLU A 102 -10.56 -2.35 -5.39
C GLU A 102 -9.22 -2.56 -4.70
N PRO A 103 -8.38 -1.54 -4.62
CA PRO A 103 -7.11 -1.70 -3.90
C PRO A 103 -7.34 -1.86 -2.41
N LEU A 104 -6.52 -2.72 -1.79
CA LEU A 104 -6.65 -3.11 -0.39
C LEU A 104 -5.39 -2.78 0.39
N LEU A 105 -5.55 -2.18 1.54
CA LEU A 105 -4.46 -1.98 2.48
C LEU A 105 -4.55 -3.08 3.53
N GLY A 106 -3.60 -4.00 3.50
CA GLY A 106 -3.60 -5.17 4.38
C GLY A 106 -2.91 -4.95 5.72
N ALA A 107 -2.88 -6.02 6.52
CA ALA A 107 -2.42 -5.95 7.90
C ALA A 107 -0.93 -5.61 8.05
N ILE A 108 -0.08 -6.18 7.19
CA ILE A 108 1.36 -5.98 7.33
C ILE A 108 1.78 -4.51 7.15
N PRO A 109 1.41 -3.82 6.07
CA PRO A 109 1.75 -2.40 5.98
C PRO A 109 1.11 -1.57 7.09
N MET A 110 -0.09 -1.92 7.55
CA MET A 110 -0.70 -1.19 8.66
C MET A 110 0.13 -1.32 9.94
N GLU A 111 0.58 -2.52 10.26
CA GLU A 111 1.40 -2.74 11.43
C GLU A 111 2.73 -2.01 11.34
N GLU A 112 3.36 -2.05 10.18
CA GLU A 112 4.65 -1.39 9.97
C GLU A 112 4.55 0.12 10.05
N MET A 113 3.40 0.68 9.68
CA MET A 113 3.17 2.12 9.78
C MET A 113 2.70 2.57 11.17
N ASP A 114 2.35 1.63 12.03
CA ASP A 114 1.83 1.94 13.36
C ASP A 114 0.59 2.82 13.25
N VAL A 115 -0.38 2.35 12.49
CA VAL A 115 -1.68 2.97 12.31
C VAL A 115 -2.76 2.04 12.83
N LEU A 116 -3.91 2.60 13.15
CA LEU A 116 -5.02 1.82 13.65
C LEU A 116 -6.35 2.38 13.15
N ILE A 117 -7.40 1.58 13.30
CA ILE A 117 -8.74 2.00 12.91
C ILE A 117 -9.43 2.58 14.14
N HIS A 118 -9.94 3.80 14.01
CA HIS A 118 -10.71 4.43 15.09
C HIS A 118 -12.05 3.69 15.23
N PRO A 119 -12.35 3.14 16.41
CA PRO A 119 -13.50 2.24 16.55
C PRO A 119 -14.86 2.91 16.37
N LEU A 120 -14.94 4.20 16.62
CA LEU A 120 -16.21 4.94 16.52
C LEU A 120 -16.39 5.62 15.17
N ARG A 121 -15.30 6.09 14.55
CA ARG A 121 -15.38 6.85 13.31
C ARG A 121 -15.11 6.01 12.06
N ASN A 122 -14.71 4.76 12.22
CA ASN A 122 -14.37 3.89 11.10
C ASN A 122 -13.38 4.55 10.13
N GLU A 123 -12.33 5.12 10.67
CA GLU A 123 -11.30 5.74 9.84
C GLU A 123 -9.91 5.31 10.31
N LEU A 124 -9.00 5.22 9.35
CA LEU A 124 -7.61 4.91 9.63
C LEU A 124 -6.95 6.14 10.26
N MET A 125 -6.17 5.93 11.31
CA MET A 125 -5.50 7.01 12.01
C MET A 125 -4.11 6.60 12.44
N VAL A 126 -3.23 7.57 12.53
CA VAL A 126 -1.92 7.40 13.14
C VAL A 126 -2.14 7.05 14.60
N ASN A 127 -1.37 6.10 15.13
CA ASN A 127 -1.48 5.72 16.53
C ASN A 127 -1.27 6.97 17.40
N PRO A 128 -2.27 7.38 18.18
CA PRO A 128 -2.17 8.62 18.95
C PRO A 128 -1.15 8.56 20.09
N GLU A 129 -0.72 7.36 20.49
CA GLU A 129 0.33 7.20 21.48
C GLU A 129 1.73 7.43 20.88
N HIS A 130 1.83 7.42 19.55
CA HIS A 130 3.08 7.63 18.83
C HIS A 130 2.84 8.67 17.72
N PRO A 131 2.64 9.94 18.05
CA PRO A 131 2.14 10.90 17.06
C PRO A 131 3.18 11.35 16.04
N TYR A 132 4.47 11.17 16.31
CA TYR A 132 5.53 11.71 15.43
C TYR A 132 6.24 10.63 14.61
N TYR A 133 6.46 9.48 15.18
CA TYR A 133 7.13 8.36 14.50
C TYR A 133 6.42 7.06 14.82
N ALA A 134 6.39 6.17 13.85
CA ALA A 134 5.94 4.80 14.10
C ALA A 134 6.82 4.16 15.16
N GLN A 135 6.21 3.38 16.04
CA GLN A 135 6.94 2.66 17.06
C GLN A 135 6.68 1.17 16.90
N LEU A 136 7.72 0.42 16.65
CA LEU A 136 7.63 -1.02 16.42
C LEU A 136 8.31 -1.77 17.55
N LYS A 137 7.74 -2.91 17.88
CA LYS A 137 8.35 -3.81 18.85
C LYS A 137 9.43 -4.60 18.16
N VAL A 138 10.65 -4.52 18.66
CA VAL A 138 11.79 -5.20 18.04
C VAL A 138 12.03 -6.55 18.68
N LYS A 139 11.57 -6.71 19.95
CA LYS A 139 11.81 -7.94 20.63
C LYS A 139 10.85 -8.16 21.79
#